data_00febafac4f66b3b01f98457fd33e630
#
_entry.id   00febafac4f66b3b01f98457fd33e630
#
_cell.length_a   1.000
_cell.length_b   1.000
_cell.length_c   1.000
_cell.angle_alpha   90.00
_cell.angle_beta   90.00
_cell.angle_gamma   90.00
#
_symmetry.space_group_name_H-M   'P 1'
#
loop_
_entity.id
_entity.type
_entity.pdbx_description
1 polymer ?
#
loop_
_entity_poly.entity_id
_entity_poly.type
_entity_poly.pdbx_seq_one_letter_code
_entity_poly.pdbx_strand_id
1 'polypeptide(L)'
;MDFGKQLGEFMQKNFRPIACFCLLLVLCMLSFGCGLQDSSKPAIQPQQKELVFAGDIYPPFTYRDIHGNMAGIDIELMQEACRRLGYKSTYKVIPWNNKDKMLGSGEVDAVWSCFSMNGRDDRYAWAGPYLDTRHVVIVGKHTNIKSLADLNGRRVIVQYSSQPEKLLLERKTPDVPRVRDLYSTKNVDALFSALRMGYVDASACNELVAQQYQKIFSGDFVILEQPLMISHLGVAFSKDKQELRASFDAVIKEMRKDGTVERILERYKNGQNEVGG
;
A
#
# COMPACT_ATOMS: atom_id res chain seq x y z
N MET A 1 6.49 48.42 -81.66
CA MET A 1 7.56 48.16 -80.67
C MET A 1 7.08 47.04 -79.84
N ASP A 2 7.74 45.94 -80.02
CA ASP A 2 7.23 44.60 -79.58
C ASP A 2 7.67 44.30 -78.18
N PHE A 3 6.76 44.55 -77.26
CA PHE A 3 6.98 44.34 -75.78
C PHE A 3 7.16 42.84 -75.42
N GLY A 4 6.69 41.96 -76.30
CA GLY A 4 6.77 40.49 -76.09
C GLY A 4 8.18 39.91 -76.28
N LYS A 5 8.98 40.52 -77.16
CA LYS A 5 10.34 40.03 -77.43
C LYS A 5 11.35 40.33 -76.29
N GLN A 6 11.18 41.54 -75.67
CA GLN A 6 12.05 41.95 -74.55
C GLN A 6 11.80 41.12 -73.27
N LEU A 7 10.56 40.73 -73.06
CA LEU A 7 10.25 39.88 -71.89
C LEU A 7 10.77 38.46 -72.05
N GLY A 8 10.76 37.90 -73.26
CA GLY A 8 11.29 36.60 -73.57
C GLY A 8 12.81 36.50 -73.34
N GLU A 9 13.56 37.53 -73.83
CA GLU A 9 15.02 37.56 -73.63
C GLU A 9 15.44 37.76 -72.16
N PHE A 10 14.70 38.55 -71.42
CA PHE A 10 14.96 38.71 -69.95
C PHE A 10 14.73 37.46 -69.16
N MET A 11 13.70 36.68 -69.44
CA MET A 11 13.39 35.43 -68.81
C MET A 11 14.42 34.39 -69.12
N GLN A 12 14.91 34.30 -70.34
CA GLN A 12 15.88 33.29 -70.80
C GLN A 12 17.29 33.51 -70.22
N LYS A 13 17.65 34.76 -69.88
CA LYS A 13 19.00 35.11 -69.41
C LYS A 13 19.13 34.92 -67.86
N ASN A 14 18.05 35.10 -67.11
CA ASN A 14 18.09 35.08 -65.64
C ASN A 14 17.65 33.77 -65.03
N PHE A 15 16.94 32.88 -65.76
CA PHE A 15 16.47 31.58 -65.22
C PHE A 15 17.41 30.41 -65.42
N ARG A 16 18.36 30.51 -66.34
CA ARG A 16 19.36 29.40 -66.56
C ARG A 16 20.25 29.11 -65.35
N PRO A 17 20.78 30.08 -64.58
CA PRO A 17 21.62 29.78 -63.43
C PRO A 17 20.82 29.27 -62.25
N ILE A 18 19.55 29.64 -62.10
CA ILE A 18 18.72 29.17 -60.98
C ILE A 18 18.28 27.72 -61.15
N ALA A 19 17.98 27.32 -62.39
CA ALA A 19 17.63 25.91 -62.68
C ALA A 19 18.82 24.97 -62.47
N CYS A 20 20.06 25.33 -62.82
CA CYS A 20 21.27 24.55 -62.53
C CYS A 20 21.57 24.48 -61.03
N PHE A 21 21.30 25.56 -60.28
CA PHE A 21 21.58 25.53 -58.82
C PHE A 21 20.56 24.69 -58.06
N CYS A 22 19.28 24.69 -58.47
CA CYS A 22 18.27 23.80 -57.93
C CYS A 22 18.51 22.32 -58.27
N LEU A 23 19.01 22.01 -59.47
CA LEU A 23 19.33 20.63 -59.85
C LEU A 23 20.54 20.11 -59.05
N LEU A 24 21.54 20.93 -58.77
CA LEU A 24 22.70 20.57 -57.95
C LEU A 24 22.31 20.36 -56.45
N LEU A 25 21.37 21.15 -55.93
CA LEU A 25 20.85 20.98 -54.55
C LEU A 25 20.02 19.68 -54.42
N VAL A 26 19.25 19.32 -55.43
CA VAL A 26 18.49 18.06 -55.41
C VAL A 26 19.40 16.84 -55.55
N LEU A 27 20.48 16.91 -56.35
CA LEU A 27 21.48 15.86 -56.44
C LEU A 27 22.28 15.68 -55.11
N CYS A 28 22.57 16.80 -54.39
CA CYS A 28 23.23 16.73 -53.08
C CYS A 28 22.33 16.12 -52.02
N MET A 29 21.02 16.31 -52.08
CA MET A 29 20.09 15.68 -51.13
C MET A 29 19.87 14.18 -51.38
N LEU A 30 20.11 13.67 -52.58
CA LEU A 30 20.00 12.28 -52.91
C LEU A 30 21.25 11.43 -52.53
N SER A 31 22.41 12.10 -52.28
CA SER A 31 23.64 11.40 -51.88
C SER A 31 23.83 11.33 -50.35
N PHE A 32 23.00 11.96 -49.54
CA PHE A 32 23.02 11.85 -48.07
C PHE A 32 22.00 10.82 -47.51
N GLY A 33 21.31 10.11 -48.37
CA GLY A 33 20.30 9.12 -48.03
C GLY A 33 20.79 7.70 -47.88
N CYS A 34 22.10 7.45 -47.66
CA CYS A 34 22.60 6.09 -47.52
C CYS A 34 23.24 5.91 -46.14
N GLY A 35 22.50 5.29 -45.23
CA GLY A 35 23.07 4.47 -44.16
C GLY A 35 23.38 5.10 -42.85
N LEU A 36 22.37 5.33 -42.05
CA LEU A 36 22.38 4.92 -40.66
C LEU A 36 20.97 4.38 -40.36
N GLN A 37 20.73 3.20 -40.86
CA GLN A 37 19.68 2.36 -40.31
C GLN A 37 20.22 1.94 -38.94
N ASP A 38 20.01 2.82 -37.97
CA ASP A 38 20.19 2.52 -36.58
C ASP A 38 19.14 1.44 -36.24
N SER A 39 19.59 0.21 -36.44
CA SER A 39 18.90 -0.97 -35.96
C SER A 39 19.06 -1.00 -34.43
N SER A 40 18.60 0.06 -33.77
CA SER A 40 18.24 -0.03 -32.37
C SER A 40 17.06 -1.00 -32.32
N LYS A 41 17.39 -2.32 -32.29
CA LYS A 41 16.45 -3.28 -31.69
C LYS A 41 15.94 -2.62 -30.42
N PRO A 42 14.63 -2.50 -30.24
CA PRO A 42 14.11 -2.02 -28.96
C PRO A 42 14.80 -2.91 -27.92
N ALA A 43 15.58 -2.29 -27.03
CA ALA A 43 16.18 -3.00 -25.92
C ALA A 43 14.99 -3.65 -25.20
N ILE A 44 14.92 -4.97 -25.26
CA ILE A 44 13.95 -5.75 -24.49
C ILE A 44 14.34 -5.42 -23.06
N GLN A 45 13.66 -4.43 -22.48
CA GLN A 45 13.79 -4.18 -21.04
C GLN A 45 13.38 -5.49 -20.38
N PRO A 46 14.22 -6.08 -19.54
CA PRO A 46 13.87 -7.32 -18.85
C PRO A 46 12.53 -7.06 -18.18
N GLN A 47 11.53 -7.87 -18.55
CA GLN A 47 10.17 -7.72 -18.02
C GLN A 47 10.27 -7.89 -16.51
N GLN A 48 10.08 -6.80 -15.80
CA GLN A 48 10.18 -6.76 -14.34
C GLN A 48 9.15 -7.74 -13.78
N LYS A 49 9.59 -8.73 -13.01
CA LYS A 49 8.69 -9.71 -12.40
C LYS A 49 7.69 -8.98 -11.50
N GLU A 50 6.42 -9.29 -11.66
CA GLU A 50 5.33 -8.73 -10.87
C GLU A 50 5.02 -9.64 -9.68
N LEU A 51 4.78 -9.02 -8.51
CA LEU A 51 4.35 -9.70 -7.30
C LEU A 51 2.98 -9.17 -6.88
N VAL A 52 2.10 -10.09 -6.48
CA VAL A 52 0.74 -9.79 -6.02
C VAL A 52 0.71 -9.87 -4.49
N PHE A 53 0.50 -8.72 -3.86
CA PHE A 53 0.26 -8.62 -2.42
C PHE A 53 -1.23 -8.53 -2.12
N ALA A 54 -1.62 -8.91 -0.92
CA ALA A 54 -3.02 -8.86 -0.53
C ALA A 54 -3.24 -8.46 0.93
N GLY A 55 -4.43 -7.96 1.20
CA GLY A 55 -4.96 -7.64 2.51
C GLY A 55 -6.36 -7.05 2.41
N ASP A 56 -6.90 -6.63 3.53
CA ASP A 56 -8.19 -5.94 3.59
C ASP A 56 -8.01 -4.41 3.60
N ILE A 57 -9.13 -3.71 3.62
CA ILE A 57 -9.15 -2.26 3.84
C ILE A 57 -9.08 -2.01 5.34
N TYR A 58 -7.99 -1.38 5.78
CA TYR A 58 -7.66 -1.14 7.19
C TYR A 58 -6.91 0.18 7.39
N PRO A 59 -7.57 1.34 7.25
CA PRO A 59 -6.93 2.65 7.37
C PRO A 59 -6.27 2.85 8.76
N PRO A 60 -5.09 3.48 8.81
CA PRO A 60 -4.31 4.12 7.74
C PRO A 60 -3.30 3.19 7.04
N PHE A 61 -3.34 1.86 7.29
CA PHE A 61 -2.38 0.91 6.70
C PHE A 61 -2.68 0.63 5.23
N THR A 62 -3.94 0.38 4.91
CA THR A 62 -4.43 0.06 3.57
C THR A 62 -5.81 0.68 3.37
N TYR A 63 -5.93 1.53 2.36
CA TYR A 63 -7.20 2.17 2.01
C TYR A 63 -7.20 2.58 0.54
N ARG A 64 -8.35 3.08 0.05
CA ARG A 64 -8.42 3.72 -1.26
C ARG A 64 -8.39 5.22 -1.08
N ASP A 65 -7.54 5.89 -1.86
CA ASP A 65 -7.52 7.35 -1.93
C ASP A 65 -8.77 7.90 -2.66
N ILE A 66 -8.87 9.23 -2.75
CA ILE A 66 -9.98 9.92 -3.43
C ILE A 66 -10.08 9.60 -4.93
N HIS A 67 -9.02 9.03 -5.53
CA HIS A 67 -8.96 8.61 -6.91
C HIS A 67 -9.24 7.10 -7.08
N GLY A 68 -9.47 6.38 -5.98
CA GLY A 68 -9.70 4.95 -5.96
C GLY A 68 -8.44 4.08 -5.98
N ASN A 69 -7.24 4.69 -5.95
CA ASN A 69 -5.98 3.95 -5.90
C ASN A 69 -5.73 3.40 -4.50
N MET A 70 -4.98 2.28 -4.43
CA MET A 70 -4.53 1.77 -3.15
C MET A 70 -3.46 2.70 -2.56
N ALA A 71 -3.65 3.07 -1.29
CA ALA A 71 -2.80 3.94 -0.51
C ALA A 71 -2.69 3.43 0.94
N GLY A 72 -1.79 3.99 1.71
CA GLY A 72 -1.60 3.66 3.12
C GLY A 72 -0.17 3.28 3.46
N ILE A 73 0.10 3.16 4.75
CA ILE A 73 1.42 2.84 5.30
C ILE A 73 1.98 1.57 4.64
N ASP A 74 1.19 0.51 4.61
CA ASP A 74 1.63 -0.79 4.09
C ASP A 74 1.80 -0.77 2.57
N ILE A 75 0.98 0.00 1.87
CA ILE A 75 1.10 0.17 0.41
C ILE A 75 2.41 0.88 0.06
N GLU A 76 2.76 1.96 0.76
CA GLU A 76 4.01 2.69 0.52
C GLU A 76 5.25 1.86 0.89
N LEU A 77 5.21 1.14 2.01
CA LEU A 77 6.29 0.23 2.41
C LEU A 77 6.49 -0.89 1.40
N MET A 78 5.39 -1.49 0.94
CA MET A 78 5.40 -2.56 -0.07
C MET A 78 5.99 -2.06 -1.39
N GLN A 79 5.54 -0.90 -1.88
CA GLN A 79 6.02 -0.31 -3.13
C GLN A 79 7.52 0.01 -3.05
N GLU A 80 7.97 0.58 -1.95
CA GLU A 80 9.39 0.90 -1.74
C GLU A 80 10.26 -0.37 -1.65
N ALA A 81 9.80 -1.41 -0.93
CA ALA A 81 10.49 -2.69 -0.87
C ALA A 81 10.60 -3.34 -2.26
N CYS A 82 9.51 -3.37 -3.02
CA CYS A 82 9.50 -3.90 -4.39
C CYS A 82 10.41 -3.10 -5.31
N ARG A 83 10.40 -1.76 -5.22
CA ARG A 83 11.28 -0.88 -6.00
C ARG A 83 12.77 -1.20 -5.74
N ARG A 84 13.17 -1.40 -4.49
CA ARG A 84 14.56 -1.76 -4.12
C ARG A 84 14.96 -3.15 -4.63
N LEU A 85 14.01 -4.07 -4.63
CA LEU A 85 14.24 -5.45 -5.10
C LEU A 85 14.05 -5.63 -6.62
N GLY A 86 13.66 -4.58 -7.36
CA GLY A 86 13.45 -4.63 -8.80
C GLY A 86 12.17 -5.36 -9.23
N TYR A 87 11.15 -5.43 -8.37
CA TYR A 87 9.83 -5.99 -8.69
C TYR A 87 8.80 -4.90 -9.01
N LYS A 88 7.80 -5.25 -9.83
CA LYS A 88 6.51 -4.56 -9.85
C LYS A 88 5.62 -5.13 -8.76
N SER A 89 4.78 -4.29 -8.19
CA SER A 89 3.82 -4.70 -7.15
C SER A 89 2.39 -4.39 -7.56
N THR A 90 1.50 -5.35 -7.33
CA THR A 90 0.05 -5.18 -7.42
C THR A 90 -0.56 -5.51 -6.06
N TYR A 91 -1.58 -4.77 -5.64
CA TYR A 91 -2.29 -5.02 -4.38
C TYR A 91 -3.73 -5.46 -4.63
N LYS A 92 -4.09 -6.61 -4.08
CA LYS A 92 -5.43 -7.20 -4.17
C LYS A 92 -6.16 -7.06 -2.85
N VAL A 93 -7.28 -6.34 -2.85
CA VAL A 93 -8.16 -6.26 -1.68
C VAL A 93 -8.92 -7.56 -1.55
N ILE A 94 -8.83 -8.19 -0.39
CA ILE A 94 -9.45 -9.47 -0.07
C ILE A 94 -10.21 -9.40 1.25
N PRO A 95 -11.25 -10.20 1.46
CA PRO A 95 -11.78 -10.42 2.80
C PRO A 95 -10.70 -11.03 3.69
N TRP A 96 -10.47 -10.44 4.88
CA TRP A 96 -9.37 -10.83 5.77
C TRP A 96 -9.33 -12.33 6.10
N ASN A 97 -10.47 -12.95 6.25
CA ASN A 97 -10.59 -14.40 6.50
C ASN A 97 -10.17 -15.30 5.33
N ASN A 98 -9.99 -14.74 4.12
CA ASN A 98 -9.57 -15.51 2.95
C ASN A 98 -8.04 -15.52 2.74
N LYS A 99 -7.28 -14.76 3.54
CA LYS A 99 -5.83 -14.61 3.39
C LYS A 99 -5.05 -15.94 3.33
N ASP A 100 -5.42 -16.88 4.21
CA ASP A 100 -4.74 -18.17 4.30
C ASP A 100 -4.96 -19.03 3.06
N LYS A 101 -6.21 -19.04 2.56
CA LYS A 101 -6.58 -19.76 1.35
C LYS A 101 -5.84 -19.20 0.12
N MET A 102 -5.83 -17.89 -0.03
CA MET A 102 -5.25 -17.25 -1.21
C MET A 102 -3.72 -17.32 -1.20
N LEU A 103 -3.10 -17.21 -0.04
CA LEU A 103 -1.66 -17.40 0.10
C LEU A 103 -1.26 -18.85 -0.16
N GLY A 104 -2.00 -19.81 0.39
CA GLY A 104 -1.74 -21.25 0.23
C GLY A 104 -1.99 -21.77 -1.19
N SER A 105 -2.91 -21.16 -1.94
CA SER A 105 -3.15 -21.49 -3.35
C SER A 105 -2.16 -20.84 -4.33
N GLY A 106 -1.33 -19.89 -3.87
CA GLY A 106 -0.45 -19.11 -4.73
C GLY A 106 -1.16 -18.02 -5.56
N GLU A 107 -2.44 -17.75 -5.28
CA GLU A 107 -3.21 -16.67 -5.92
C GLU A 107 -2.63 -15.28 -5.57
N VAL A 108 -1.95 -15.18 -4.43
CA VAL A 108 -1.16 -14.03 -4.01
C VAL A 108 0.22 -14.48 -3.56
N ASP A 109 1.23 -13.61 -3.73
CA ASP A 109 2.61 -13.91 -3.34
C ASP A 109 2.86 -13.68 -1.86
N ALA A 110 2.20 -12.66 -1.28
CA ALA A 110 2.33 -12.33 0.12
C ALA A 110 1.09 -11.61 0.67
N VAL A 111 0.92 -11.62 1.99
CA VAL A 111 -0.06 -10.83 2.72
C VAL A 111 0.67 -9.71 3.46
N TRP A 112 0.31 -8.45 3.15
CA TRP A 112 0.86 -7.25 3.77
C TRP A 112 -0.28 -6.28 4.11
N SER A 113 -0.81 -6.34 5.33
CA SER A 113 -1.96 -5.56 5.79
C SER A 113 -2.04 -5.55 7.31
N CYS A 114 -1.25 -4.71 7.97
CA CYS A 114 -1.20 -4.62 9.44
C CYS A 114 -1.16 -6.01 10.11
N PHE A 115 -0.41 -6.94 9.51
CA PHE A 115 -0.49 -8.35 9.87
C PHE A 115 0.46 -8.70 11.02
N SER A 116 -0.12 -8.97 12.19
CA SER A 116 0.64 -9.35 13.39
C SER A 116 1.26 -10.75 13.26
N MET A 117 2.55 -10.83 13.53
CA MET A 117 3.31 -12.08 13.60
C MET A 117 3.01 -12.88 14.85
N ASN A 118 2.59 -12.24 15.94
CA ASN A 118 2.42 -12.81 17.26
C ASN A 118 1.61 -14.14 17.24
N GLY A 119 2.22 -15.21 17.72
CA GLY A 119 1.59 -16.54 17.82
C GLY A 119 1.16 -17.13 16.48
N ARG A 120 1.87 -16.79 15.40
CA ARG A 120 1.68 -17.32 14.05
C ARG A 120 3.01 -17.73 13.39
N ASP A 121 4.07 -17.92 14.19
CA ASP A 121 5.42 -18.19 13.72
C ASP A 121 5.50 -19.51 12.91
N ASP A 122 4.67 -20.45 13.26
CA ASP A 122 4.58 -21.76 12.62
C ASP A 122 3.66 -21.80 11.38
N ARG A 123 2.90 -20.72 11.10
CA ARG A 123 1.91 -20.71 10.01
C ARG A 123 2.45 -20.16 8.70
N TYR A 124 3.37 -19.19 8.76
CA TYR A 124 3.87 -18.45 7.60
C TYR A 124 5.39 -18.36 7.62
N ALA A 125 5.97 -18.08 6.46
CA ALA A 125 7.32 -17.59 6.35
C ALA A 125 7.28 -16.06 6.47
N TRP A 126 7.77 -15.51 7.59
CA TRP A 126 7.68 -14.09 7.91
C TRP A 126 8.90 -13.31 7.47
N ALA A 127 8.69 -12.13 6.86
CA ALA A 127 9.68 -11.08 6.72
C ALA A 127 9.35 -9.91 7.66
N GLY A 128 10.34 -9.39 8.36
CA GLY A 128 10.19 -8.31 9.34
C GLY A 128 10.58 -8.71 10.76
N PRO A 129 10.06 -8.03 11.81
CA PRO A 129 8.97 -7.05 11.76
C PRO A 129 9.34 -5.74 11.05
N TYR A 130 8.39 -5.15 10.32
CA TYR A 130 8.58 -3.81 9.76
C TYR A 130 8.14 -2.71 10.73
N LEU A 131 7.21 -3.02 11.66
CA LEU A 131 6.69 -2.11 12.67
C LEU A 131 6.37 -2.84 13.96
N ASP A 132 6.80 -2.24 15.08
CA ASP A 132 6.36 -2.61 16.42
C ASP A 132 5.25 -1.64 16.85
N THR A 133 4.09 -2.14 17.23
CA THR A 133 2.89 -1.37 17.52
C THR A 133 2.09 -1.98 18.67
N ARG A 134 0.95 -1.38 18.99
CA ARG A 134 0.07 -1.84 20.06
C ARG A 134 -1.32 -2.12 19.51
N HIS A 135 -1.98 -3.13 20.07
CA HIS A 135 -3.44 -3.20 20.02
C HIS A 135 -3.99 -2.56 21.27
N VAL A 136 -4.89 -1.61 21.09
CA VAL A 136 -5.50 -0.81 22.17
C VAL A 136 -6.99 -1.09 22.26
N VAL A 137 -7.56 -0.73 23.40
CA VAL A 137 -9.00 -0.74 23.60
C VAL A 137 -9.53 0.68 23.46
N ILE A 138 -10.61 0.82 22.71
CA ILE A 138 -11.35 2.04 22.49
C ILE A 138 -12.69 1.89 23.18
N VAL A 139 -13.10 2.90 23.94
CA VAL A 139 -14.36 2.90 24.67
C VAL A 139 -15.19 4.13 24.30
N GLY A 140 -16.50 4.01 24.32
CA GLY A 140 -17.38 5.16 24.17
C GLY A 140 -17.20 6.14 25.33
N LYS A 141 -17.17 7.43 25.04
CA LYS A 141 -16.97 8.50 26.05
C LYS A 141 -18.03 8.47 27.17
N HIS A 142 -19.19 7.92 26.88
CA HIS A 142 -20.29 7.78 27.84
C HIS A 142 -20.12 6.60 28.82
N THR A 143 -19.11 5.76 28.60
CA THR A 143 -18.83 4.60 29.46
C THR A 143 -17.92 4.99 30.62
N ASN A 144 -18.02 4.26 31.74
CA ASN A 144 -17.11 4.41 32.89
C ASN A 144 -15.93 3.47 32.85
N ILE A 145 -15.54 3.01 31.65
CA ILE A 145 -14.41 2.08 31.44
C ILE A 145 -13.13 2.91 31.40
N LYS A 146 -12.19 2.65 32.32
CA LYS A 146 -10.91 3.37 32.44
C LYS A 146 -9.70 2.45 32.37
N SER A 147 -9.90 1.15 32.49
CA SER A 147 -8.85 0.12 32.51
C SER A 147 -9.30 -1.14 31.79
N LEU A 148 -8.35 -2.04 31.48
CA LEU A 148 -8.68 -3.36 30.92
C LEU A 148 -9.55 -4.20 31.88
N ALA A 149 -9.38 -4.03 33.19
CA ALA A 149 -10.18 -4.75 34.17
C ALA A 149 -11.67 -4.36 34.12
N ASP A 150 -11.99 -3.12 33.76
CA ASP A 150 -13.37 -2.64 33.63
C ASP A 150 -14.12 -3.25 32.42
N LEU A 151 -13.41 -3.97 31.54
CA LEU A 151 -14.01 -4.73 30.42
C LEU A 151 -14.70 -6.01 30.90
N ASN A 152 -14.45 -6.45 32.14
CA ASN A 152 -15.14 -7.62 32.67
C ASN A 152 -16.67 -7.39 32.66
N GLY A 153 -17.39 -8.34 32.09
CA GLY A 153 -18.85 -8.26 31.95
C GLY A 153 -19.35 -7.28 30.89
N ARG A 154 -18.48 -6.67 30.09
CA ARG A 154 -18.85 -5.72 29.04
C ARG A 154 -19.06 -6.38 27.68
N ARG A 155 -19.74 -5.66 26.76
CA ARG A 155 -19.91 -6.01 25.34
C ARG A 155 -18.73 -5.45 24.56
N VAL A 156 -17.99 -6.30 23.87
CA VAL A 156 -16.80 -5.91 23.10
C VAL A 156 -16.96 -6.37 21.67
N ILE A 157 -16.55 -5.53 20.71
CA ILE A 157 -16.49 -5.88 19.29
C ILE A 157 -15.05 -5.84 18.79
N VAL A 158 -14.70 -6.79 17.93
CA VAL A 158 -13.35 -6.91 17.33
C VAL A 158 -13.47 -7.26 15.85
N GLN A 159 -12.36 -7.12 15.12
CA GLN A 159 -12.31 -7.62 13.76
C GLN A 159 -12.19 -9.16 13.79
N TYR A 160 -12.96 -9.83 12.92
CA TYR A 160 -12.92 -11.27 12.76
C TYR A 160 -11.53 -11.76 12.32
N SER A 161 -11.05 -12.86 12.92
CA SER A 161 -9.73 -13.44 12.63
C SER A 161 -8.54 -12.52 12.98
N SER A 162 -8.76 -11.52 13.86
CA SER A 162 -7.73 -10.63 14.38
C SER A 162 -7.03 -11.20 15.62
N GLN A 163 -5.93 -10.56 16.03
CA GLN A 163 -5.25 -10.91 17.29
C GLN A 163 -6.07 -10.56 18.53
N PRO A 164 -6.72 -9.38 18.61
CA PRO A 164 -7.64 -9.09 19.71
C PRO A 164 -8.76 -10.13 19.88
N GLU A 165 -9.35 -10.60 18.75
CA GLU A 165 -10.36 -11.66 18.81
C GLU A 165 -9.79 -12.94 19.44
N LYS A 166 -8.64 -13.41 18.92
CA LYS A 166 -7.96 -14.62 19.43
C LYS A 166 -7.66 -14.47 20.91
N LEU A 167 -7.08 -13.36 21.35
CA LEU A 167 -6.70 -13.12 22.73
C LEU A 167 -7.91 -13.19 23.67
N LEU A 168 -9.01 -12.49 23.30
CA LEU A 168 -10.24 -12.42 24.11
C LEU A 168 -11.02 -13.75 24.12
N LEU A 169 -10.91 -14.57 23.09
CA LEU A 169 -11.49 -15.91 23.05
C LEU A 169 -10.69 -16.93 23.85
N GLU A 170 -9.38 -16.97 23.65
CA GLU A 170 -8.50 -18.00 24.25
C GLU A 170 -8.24 -17.78 25.75
N ARG A 171 -8.17 -16.54 26.21
CA ARG A 171 -7.99 -16.15 27.62
C ARG A 171 -6.87 -16.92 28.32
N LYS A 172 -5.72 -17.05 27.64
CA LYS A 172 -4.60 -17.88 28.12
C LYS A 172 -3.90 -17.32 29.35
N THR A 173 -4.09 -16.04 29.64
CA THR A 173 -3.49 -15.36 30.81
C THR A 173 -4.55 -14.74 31.68
N PRO A 174 -4.35 -14.64 33.00
CA PRO A 174 -5.31 -14.05 33.94
C PRO A 174 -5.64 -12.58 33.64
N ASP A 175 -4.71 -11.86 33.02
CA ASP A 175 -4.84 -10.43 32.72
C ASP A 175 -5.81 -10.12 31.57
N VAL A 176 -6.19 -11.14 30.79
CA VAL A 176 -7.16 -10.99 29.70
C VAL A 176 -8.56 -10.83 30.29
N PRO A 177 -9.26 -9.70 30.02
CA PRO A 177 -10.58 -9.44 30.58
C PRO A 177 -11.62 -10.47 30.15
N ARG A 178 -12.54 -10.82 31.08
CA ARG A 178 -13.67 -11.71 30.81
C ARG A 178 -14.87 -10.89 30.34
N VAL A 179 -14.88 -10.59 29.05
CA VAL A 179 -16.01 -9.85 28.44
C VAL A 179 -17.28 -10.71 28.49
N ARG A 180 -18.46 -10.07 28.61
CA ARG A 180 -19.74 -10.76 28.61
C ARG A 180 -20.08 -11.27 27.22
N ASP A 181 -20.02 -10.39 26.24
CA ASP A 181 -20.31 -10.71 24.84
C ASP A 181 -19.13 -10.23 23.99
N LEU A 182 -18.62 -11.11 23.12
CA LEU A 182 -17.63 -10.78 22.12
C LEU A 182 -18.24 -10.88 20.74
N TYR A 183 -18.37 -9.74 20.10
CA TYR A 183 -18.85 -9.63 18.70
C TYR A 183 -17.69 -9.54 17.75
N SER A 184 -17.86 -10.07 16.55
CA SER A 184 -16.85 -10.01 15.49
C SER A 184 -17.45 -9.49 14.20
N THR A 185 -16.71 -8.60 13.53
CA THR A 185 -17.09 -8.05 12.23
C THR A 185 -15.94 -8.17 11.22
N LYS A 186 -16.28 -8.21 9.94
CA LYS A 186 -15.28 -8.23 8.84
C LYS A 186 -14.86 -6.83 8.39
N ASN A 187 -15.60 -5.81 8.81
CA ASN A 187 -15.41 -4.42 8.39
C ASN A 187 -14.97 -3.58 9.60
N VAL A 188 -13.86 -2.86 9.46
CA VAL A 188 -13.33 -2.00 10.52
C VAL A 188 -14.26 -0.84 10.85
N ASP A 189 -14.96 -0.25 9.86
CA ASP A 189 -15.90 0.85 10.10
C ASP A 189 -17.06 0.41 11.00
N ALA A 190 -17.47 -0.86 10.92
CA ALA A 190 -18.50 -1.42 11.77
C ALA A 190 -18.11 -1.47 13.25
N LEU A 191 -16.79 -1.56 13.59
CA LEU A 191 -16.32 -1.48 14.97
C LEU A 191 -16.69 -0.14 15.58
N PHE A 192 -16.36 0.94 14.87
CA PHE A 192 -16.57 2.30 15.35
C PHE A 192 -18.03 2.71 15.30
N SER A 193 -18.76 2.27 14.27
CA SER A 193 -20.20 2.52 14.19
C SER A 193 -20.97 1.86 15.33
N ALA A 194 -20.68 0.61 15.66
CA ALA A 194 -21.31 -0.11 16.77
C ALA A 194 -21.01 0.55 18.13
N LEU A 195 -19.78 1.04 18.30
CA LEU A 195 -19.36 1.74 19.51
C LEU A 195 -20.07 3.10 19.64
N ARG A 196 -20.17 3.90 18.58
CA ARG A 196 -20.88 5.18 18.56
C ARG A 196 -22.36 5.03 18.84
N MET A 197 -22.99 3.99 18.30
CA MET A 197 -24.41 3.71 18.51
C MET A 197 -24.71 3.08 19.87
N GLY A 198 -23.70 2.79 20.71
CA GLY A 198 -23.85 2.17 22.02
C GLY A 198 -24.29 0.69 21.96
N TYR A 199 -24.16 0.02 20.81
CA TYR A 199 -24.45 -1.41 20.69
C TYR A 199 -23.41 -2.24 21.47
N VAL A 200 -22.21 -1.74 21.58
CA VAL A 200 -21.11 -2.30 22.36
C VAL A 200 -20.51 -1.26 23.30
N ASP A 201 -19.80 -1.70 24.31
CA ASP A 201 -19.20 -0.83 25.33
C ASP A 201 -17.73 -0.49 24.97
N ALA A 202 -17.07 -1.38 24.25
CA ALA A 202 -15.68 -1.24 23.81
C ALA A 202 -15.40 -1.94 22.47
N SER A 203 -14.31 -1.52 21.84
CA SER A 203 -13.71 -2.15 20.68
C SER A 203 -12.20 -2.31 20.88
N ALA A 204 -11.56 -3.26 20.19
CA ALA A 204 -10.11 -3.40 20.22
C ALA A 204 -9.55 -3.53 18.80
N CYS A 205 -8.55 -2.69 18.48
CA CYS A 205 -7.88 -2.65 17.19
C CYS A 205 -6.43 -2.14 17.32
N ASN A 206 -5.74 -2.02 16.19
CA ASN A 206 -4.42 -1.38 16.16
C ASN A 206 -4.50 0.10 16.60
N GLU A 207 -3.48 0.59 17.31
CA GLU A 207 -3.43 1.94 17.85
C GLU A 207 -3.53 3.03 16.79
N LEU A 208 -2.83 2.88 15.65
CA LEU A 208 -2.89 3.87 14.56
C LEU A 208 -4.29 3.94 13.93
N VAL A 209 -4.97 2.81 13.86
CA VAL A 209 -6.39 2.76 13.42
C VAL A 209 -7.27 3.49 14.43
N ALA A 210 -7.10 3.21 15.74
CA ALA A 210 -7.84 3.87 16.79
C ALA A 210 -7.65 5.40 16.76
N GLN A 211 -6.42 5.85 16.61
CA GLN A 211 -6.07 7.27 16.51
C GLN A 211 -6.68 7.94 15.27
N GLN A 212 -6.69 7.23 14.12
CA GLN A 212 -7.31 7.73 12.90
C GLN A 212 -8.81 7.97 13.08
N TYR A 213 -9.53 6.99 13.62
CA TYR A 213 -10.96 7.11 13.87
C TYR A 213 -11.27 8.13 14.99
N GLN A 214 -10.40 8.26 15.98
CA GLN A 214 -10.55 9.30 17.02
C GLN A 214 -10.44 10.71 16.43
N LYS A 215 -9.59 10.93 15.41
CA LYS A 215 -9.53 12.21 14.68
C LYS A 215 -10.82 12.48 13.89
N ILE A 216 -11.32 11.46 13.16
CA ILE A 216 -12.55 11.57 12.35
C ILE A 216 -13.77 11.85 13.23
N PHE A 217 -13.88 11.16 14.38
CA PHE A 217 -15.00 11.25 15.31
C PHE A 217 -14.56 11.87 16.63
N SER A 218 -13.99 13.09 16.56
CA SER A 218 -13.39 13.74 17.73
C SER A 218 -14.43 13.90 18.85
N GLY A 219 -14.09 13.36 20.02
CA GLY A 219 -14.93 13.47 21.21
C GLY A 219 -15.86 12.28 21.47
N ASP A 220 -16.03 11.33 20.55
CA ASP A 220 -16.91 10.17 20.76
C ASP A 220 -16.21 9.02 21.49
N PHE A 221 -14.88 8.94 21.39
CA PHE A 221 -14.09 7.82 21.87
C PHE A 221 -12.96 8.22 22.81
N VAL A 222 -12.61 7.28 23.69
CA VAL A 222 -11.41 7.32 24.52
C VAL A 222 -10.60 6.06 24.24
N ILE A 223 -9.30 6.22 23.96
CA ILE A 223 -8.36 5.12 23.86
C ILE A 223 -7.80 4.87 25.25
N LEU A 224 -7.88 3.62 25.74
CA LEU A 224 -7.29 3.26 27.03
C LEU A 224 -5.76 3.32 26.93
N GLU A 225 -5.12 3.85 27.96
CA GLU A 225 -3.66 4.02 28.02
C GLU A 225 -2.94 2.65 28.03
N GLN A 226 -3.46 1.70 28.82
CA GLN A 226 -2.94 0.35 28.88
C GLN A 226 -3.27 -0.40 27.60
N PRO A 227 -2.26 -0.87 26.84
CA PRO A 227 -2.50 -1.66 25.64
C PRO A 227 -3.06 -3.03 25.97
N LEU A 228 -3.92 -3.55 25.11
CA LEU A 228 -4.40 -4.92 25.21
C LEU A 228 -3.25 -5.92 24.93
N MET A 229 -2.38 -5.60 23.96
CA MET A 229 -1.18 -6.36 23.65
C MET A 229 -0.20 -5.56 22.77
N ILE A 230 1.07 -5.94 22.84
CA ILE A 230 2.08 -5.49 21.88
C ILE A 230 2.01 -6.36 20.64
N SER A 231 2.24 -5.78 19.48
CA SER A 231 2.14 -6.45 18.19
C SER A 231 3.34 -6.15 17.32
N HIS A 232 3.90 -7.18 16.71
CA HIS A 232 4.98 -7.10 15.72
C HIS A 232 4.39 -7.34 14.35
N LEU A 233 4.41 -6.34 13.47
CA LEU A 233 3.82 -6.43 12.14
C LEU A 233 4.85 -6.91 11.12
N GLY A 234 4.49 -7.90 10.32
CA GLY A 234 5.35 -8.48 9.30
C GLY A 234 4.61 -8.77 8.00
N VAL A 235 5.38 -9.18 7.01
CA VAL A 235 4.88 -9.64 5.72
C VAL A 235 4.86 -11.15 5.72
N ALA A 236 3.70 -11.74 5.47
CA ALA A 236 3.51 -13.18 5.47
C ALA A 236 3.64 -13.76 4.06
N PHE A 237 4.54 -14.71 3.90
CA PHE A 237 4.72 -15.52 2.70
C PHE A 237 4.28 -16.97 2.97
N SER A 238 3.96 -17.71 1.91
CA SER A 238 3.83 -19.17 2.00
C SER A 238 5.18 -19.80 2.38
N LYS A 239 5.15 -20.91 3.11
CA LYS A 239 6.38 -21.56 3.65
C LYS A 239 7.35 -22.05 2.59
N ASP A 240 6.88 -22.31 1.40
CA ASP A 240 7.69 -22.69 0.24
C ASP A 240 8.44 -21.52 -0.41
N LYS A 241 8.06 -20.27 -0.12
CA LYS A 241 8.67 -19.05 -0.72
C LYS A 241 9.82 -18.49 0.13
N GLN A 242 10.73 -19.32 0.62
CA GLN A 242 11.81 -18.92 1.54
C GLN A 242 12.79 -17.90 0.95
N GLU A 243 13.15 -18.03 -0.33
CA GLU A 243 14.08 -17.10 -0.99
C GLU A 243 13.47 -15.71 -1.13
N LEU A 244 12.21 -15.64 -1.57
CA LEU A 244 11.48 -14.39 -1.69
C LEU A 244 11.31 -13.73 -0.31
N ARG A 245 10.89 -14.50 0.69
CA ARG A 245 10.81 -14.06 2.08
C ARG A 245 12.14 -13.49 2.57
N ALA A 246 13.27 -14.19 2.34
CA ALA A 246 14.59 -13.73 2.77
C ALA A 246 14.98 -12.39 2.12
N SER A 247 14.67 -12.20 0.84
CA SER A 247 14.92 -10.94 0.13
C SER A 247 14.10 -9.79 0.73
N PHE A 248 12.82 -10.03 1.05
CA PHE A 248 11.97 -9.02 1.70
C PHE A 248 12.40 -8.74 3.15
N ASP A 249 12.84 -9.75 3.89
CA ASP A 249 13.36 -9.58 5.25
C ASP A 249 14.62 -8.69 5.27
N ALA A 250 15.53 -8.90 4.32
CA ALA A 250 16.73 -8.09 4.16
C ALA A 250 16.40 -6.63 3.82
N VAL A 251 15.52 -6.38 2.85
CA VAL A 251 15.17 -5.01 2.42
C VAL A 251 14.36 -4.28 3.50
N ILE A 252 13.50 -4.96 4.26
CA ILE A 252 12.78 -4.38 5.39
C ILE A 252 13.76 -3.93 6.49
N LYS A 253 14.76 -4.75 6.80
CA LYS A 253 15.83 -4.39 7.76
C LYS A 253 16.62 -3.16 7.28
N GLU A 254 16.92 -3.09 5.99
CA GLU A 254 17.56 -1.91 5.39
C GLU A 254 16.67 -0.66 5.51
N MET A 255 15.39 -0.77 5.18
CA MET A 255 14.41 0.33 5.27
C MET A 255 14.22 0.84 6.70
N ARG A 256 14.29 -0.04 7.69
CA ARG A 256 14.31 0.37 9.11
C ARG A 256 15.61 1.09 9.46
N LYS A 257 16.74 0.57 9.02
CA LYS A 257 18.07 1.13 9.33
C LYS A 257 18.29 2.53 8.72
N ASP A 258 17.81 2.76 7.51
CA ASP A 258 17.98 4.05 6.81
C ASP A 258 16.87 5.07 7.10
N GLY A 259 15.94 4.75 8.02
CA GLY A 259 14.85 5.62 8.45
C GLY A 259 13.71 5.73 7.45
N THR A 260 13.63 4.87 6.44
CA THR A 260 12.54 4.90 5.45
C THR A 260 11.21 4.53 6.08
N VAL A 261 11.18 3.53 6.96
CA VAL A 261 9.96 3.13 7.67
C VAL A 261 9.46 4.28 8.52
N GLU A 262 10.31 4.91 9.31
CA GLU A 262 9.99 6.02 10.18
C GLU A 262 9.45 7.23 9.39
N ARG A 263 10.10 7.60 8.27
CA ARG A 263 9.64 8.70 7.41
C ARG A 263 8.24 8.45 6.83
N ILE A 264 7.95 7.21 6.45
CA ILE A 264 6.61 6.85 5.97
C ILE A 264 5.60 7.00 7.11
N LEU A 265 5.87 6.42 8.27
CA LEU A 265 4.98 6.46 9.43
C LEU A 265 4.69 7.90 9.92
N GLU A 266 5.69 8.79 9.93
CA GLU A 266 5.54 10.16 10.38
C GLU A 266 4.53 10.95 9.53
N ARG A 267 4.48 10.71 8.20
CA ARG A 267 3.49 11.37 7.34
C ARG A 267 2.05 11.05 7.76
N TYR A 268 1.79 9.82 8.19
CA TYR A 268 0.46 9.39 8.64
C TYR A 268 0.13 9.89 10.06
N LYS A 269 1.12 9.96 10.95
CA LYS A 269 0.93 10.53 12.29
C LYS A 269 0.63 12.02 12.24
N ASN A 270 1.29 12.75 11.35
CA ASN A 270 1.18 14.21 11.22
C ASN A 270 0.00 14.65 10.35
N GLY A 271 -0.83 13.73 9.84
CA GLY A 271 -2.00 14.06 9.01
C GLY A 271 -1.66 14.58 7.61
N GLN A 272 -0.43 14.40 7.14
CA GLN A 272 0.00 14.81 5.79
C GLN A 272 -0.60 13.94 4.68
N ASN A 273 -1.01 12.72 5.02
CA ASN A 273 -1.73 11.80 4.14
C ASN A 273 -3.13 11.61 4.71
N GLU A 274 -4.07 12.47 4.31
CA GLU A 274 -5.47 12.34 4.71
C GLU A 274 -6.05 11.07 4.08
N VAL A 275 -6.55 10.20 4.95
CA VAL A 275 -7.44 9.13 4.53
C VAL A 275 -8.73 9.82 4.12
N GLY A 276 -9.03 9.85 2.83
CA GLY A 276 -10.27 10.43 2.32
C GLY A 276 -11.46 9.86 3.08
N GLY A 277 -12.27 10.75 3.62
CA GLY A 277 -13.49 10.42 4.34
C GLY A 277 -14.59 9.93 3.42
#